data_d7fec0c9a7432f589c3d2c077161c084
#
_entry.id   d7fec0c9a7432f589c3d2c077161c084
#
_cell.length_a   1.000
_cell.length_b   1.000
_cell.length_c   1.000
_cell.angle_alpha   90.00
_cell.angle_beta   90.00
_cell.angle_gamma   90.00
#
_symmetry.space_group_name_H-M   'P 1'
#
loop_
_entity.id
_entity.type
_entity.pdbx_description
1 polymer ?
#
loop_
_entity_poly.entity_id
_entity_poly.type
_entity_poly.pdbx_seq_one_letter_code
_entity_poly.pdbx_strand_id
1 'polypeptide(L)'
;IILFNSDYNPQNEQEYLDVVRRYRVDGVLAVPIRETSAEWQEYVKKLDVPIVTVTRRAKGLDSVYVDHIQAGSMVASHLLEQGFRRFLFIGKDYDGKYVGFRQMLVQMGYGEQTANLVYQDDVQLKQALELWFRQASERGAVFAGNDIYALRVLDALRKLDVFIPKEVGVIGFDNTSTGRYLNPRLSSVSQPIAQMAQEAVTRLLDRIEHPGQWEVLDYPLSAELVLREST
;
A
#
# COMPACT_ATOMS: atom_id res chain seq x y z
N ILE A 1 -22.21 6.20 13.25
CA ILE A 1 -21.06 5.54 12.58
C ILE A 1 -20.63 4.38 13.46
N ILE A 2 -20.47 3.20 12.86
CA ILE A 2 -19.91 2.01 13.49
C ILE A 2 -18.60 1.71 12.76
N LEU A 3 -17.50 1.48 13.49
CA LEU A 3 -16.20 1.15 12.92
C LEU A 3 -15.86 -0.30 13.24
N PHE A 4 -15.44 -1.04 12.21
CA PHE A 4 -14.91 -2.39 12.34
C PHE A 4 -13.46 -2.44 11.87
N ASN A 5 -12.63 -3.22 12.56
CA ASN A 5 -11.26 -3.51 12.14
C ASN A 5 -11.09 -5.03 11.97
N SER A 6 -10.87 -5.46 10.74
CA SER A 6 -10.72 -6.89 10.42
C SER A 6 -9.32 -7.45 10.77
N ASP A 7 -8.35 -6.60 11.10
CA ASP A 7 -6.95 -6.99 11.35
C ASP A 7 -6.35 -7.88 10.23
N TYR A 8 -6.72 -7.57 8.99
CA TYR A 8 -6.36 -8.37 7.80
C TYR A 8 -6.81 -9.84 7.86
N ASN A 9 -7.80 -10.16 8.70
CA ASN A 9 -8.40 -11.49 8.79
C ASN A 9 -9.67 -11.55 7.93
N PRO A 10 -9.71 -12.39 6.86
CA PRO A 10 -10.88 -12.50 5.99
C PRO A 10 -12.14 -13.01 6.71
N GLN A 11 -11.99 -13.85 7.75
CA GLN A 11 -13.12 -14.33 8.54
C GLN A 11 -13.79 -13.18 9.32
N ASN A 12 -12.99 -12.30 9.93
CA ASN A 12 -13.52 -11.13 10.63
C ASN A 12 -14.24 -10.20 9.65
N GLU A 13 -13.67 -9.98 8.45
CA GLU A 13 -14.31 -9.16 7.41
C GLU A 13 -15.69 -9.72 7.04
N GLN A 14 -15.80 -11.02 6.89
CA GLN A 14 -17.05 -11.70 6.58
C GLN A 14 -18.08 -11.58 7.72
N GLU A 15 -17.66 -11.80 8.97
CA GLU A 15 -18.52 -11.63 10.15
C GLU A 15 -19.04 -10.21 10.28
N TYR A 16 -18.23 -9.19 9.97
CA TYR A 16 -18.65 -7.78 10.00
C TYR A 16 -19.69 -7.44 8.92
N LEU A 17 -19.61 -8.06 7.75
CA LEU A 17 -20.66 -7.91 6.74
C LEU A 17 -22.01 -8.49 7.21
N ASP A 18 -22.00 -9.60 7.98
CA ASP A 18 -23.21 -10.13 8.62
C ASP A 18 -23.74 -9.22 9.73
N VAL A 19 -22.85 -8.54 10.46
CA VAL A 19 -23.26 -7.52 11.45
C VAL A 19 -23.89 -6.32 10.78
N VAL A 20 -23.35 -5.84 9.65
CA VAL A 20 -23.92 -4.75 8.82
C VAL A 20 -25.39 -5.03 8.49
N ARG A 21 -25.73 -6.26 8.06
CA ARG A 21 -27.12 -6.67 7.80
C ARG A 21 -28.02 -6.58 9.03
N ARG A 22 -27.50 -6.99 10.21
CA ARG A 22 -28.29 -7.01 11.47
C ARG A 22 -28.58 -5.59 11.99
N TYR A 23 -27.62 -4.68 11.83
CA TYR A 23 -27.75 -3.30 12.33
C TYR A 23 -28.53 -2.38 11.38
N ARG A 24 -28.93 -2.87 10.20
CA ARG A 24 -29.70 -2.08 9.20
C ARG A 24 -29.05 -0.73 8.93
N VAL A 25 -27.73 -0.74 8.68
CA VAL A 25 -27.01 0.48 8.31
C VAL A 25 -27.48 1.00 6.95
N ASP A 26 -27.40 2.31 6.75
CA ASP A 26 -27.83 2.95 5.50
C ASP A 26 -26.83 2.73 4.35
N GLY A 27 -25.54 2.49 4.66
CA GLY A 27 -24.51 2.23 3.70
C GLY A 27 -23.17 1.87 4.32
N VAL A 28 -22.18 1.46 3.51
CA VAL A 28 -20.88 0.96 3.96
C VAL A 28 -19.74 1.62 3.20
N LEU A 29 -18.73 2.11 3.94
CA LEU A 29 -17.40 2.37 3.41
C LEU A 29 -16.52 1.17 3.75
N ALA A 30 -15.91 0.52 2.75
CA ALA A 30 -15.13 -0.68 2.94
C ALA A 30 -13.70 -0.53 2.39
N VAL A 31 -12.72 -1.02 3.15
CA VAL A 31 -11.36 -1.27 2.67
C VAL A 31 -11.17 -2.78 2.58
N PRO A 32 -11.45 -3.40 1.41
CA PRO A 32 -11.44 -4.85 1.30
C PRO A 32 -10.02 -5.42 1.43
N ILE A 33 -9.89 -6.53 2.14
CA ILE A 33 -8.61 -7.22 2.31
C ILE A 33 -8.14 -7.81 0.98
N ARG A 34 -9.09 -8.36 0.19
CA ARG A 34 -8.85 -8.92 -1.15
C ARG A 34 -9.90 -8.41 -2.11
N GLU A 35 -9.47 -7.61 -3.06
CA GLU A 35 -10.32 -6.94 -4.06
C GLU A 35 -11.08 -7.91 -4.98
N THR A 36 -10.64 -9.14 -5.08
CA THR A 36 -11.04 -10.09 -6.14
C THR A 36 -11.54 -11.43 -5.62
N SER A 37 -11.71 -11.64 -4.31
CA SER A 37 -12.27 -12.92 -3.88
C SER A 37 -13.73 -13.02 -4.34
N ALA A 38 -14.06 -14.09 -5.06
CA ALA A 38 -15.43 -14.36 -5.49
C ALA A 38 -16.41 -14.39 -4.30
N GLU A 39 -15.93 -14.88 -3.15
CA GLU A 39 -16.67 -14.93 -1.89
C GLU A 39 -17.04 -13.52 -1.40
N TRP A 40 -16.09 -12.57 -1.35
CA TRP A 40 -16.36 -11.20 -0.93
C TRP A 40 -17.38 -10.53 -1.86
N GLN A 41 -17.24 -10.71 -3.19
CA GLN A 41 -18.18 -10.17 -4.16
C GLN A 41 -19.59 -10.77 -4.01
N GLU A 42 -19.69 -12.06 -3.70
CA GLU A 42 -21.00 -12.69 -3.42
C GLU A 42 -21.63 -12.15 -2.13
N TYR A 43 -20.84 -11.93 -1.09
CA TYR A 43 -21.32 -11.33 0.16
C TYR A 43 -21.84 -9.92 -0.06
N VAL A 44 -21.06 -9.09 -0.73
CA VAL A 44 -21.43 -7.70 -1.03
C VAL A 44 -22.71 -7.62 -1.84
N LYS A 45 -22.91 -8.51 -2.83
CA LYS A 45 -24.16 -8.57 -3.61
C LYS A 45 -25.40 -8.94 -2.77
N LYS A 46 -25.22 -9.60 -1.64
CA LYS A 46 -26.32 -9.96 -0.72
C LYS A 46 -26.66 -8.85 0.28
N LEU A 47 -25.80 -7.81 0.36
CA LEU A 47 -26.09 -6.62 1.15
C LEU A 47 -27.00 -5.69 0.34
N ASP A 48 -28.18 -5.45 0.85
CA ASP A 48 -29.17 -4.55 0.23
C ASP A 48 -28.93 -3.09 0.69
N VAL A 49 -27.63 -2.68 0.66
CA VAL A 49 -27.19 -1.33 1.02
C VAL A 49 -26.06 -0.89 0.09
N PRO A 50 -25.95 0.40 -0.22
CA PRO A 50 -24.85 0.91 -1.03
C PRO A 50 -23.50 0.72 -0.34
N ILE A 51 -22.50 0.34 -1.14
CA ILE A 51 -21.12 0.14 -0.69
C ILE A 51 -20.18 0.92 -1.59
N VAL A 52 -19.30 1.69 -0.96
CA VAL A 52 -18.18 2.36 -1.63
C VAL A 52 -16.87 1.80 -1.08
N THR A 53 -16.01 1.30 -1.95
CA THR A 53 -14.67 0.85 -1.53
C THR A 53 -13.69 2.01 -1.51
N VAL A 54 -12.80 1.99 -0.53
CA VAL A 54 -11.81 3.04 -0.30
C VAL A 54 -10.41 2.41 -0.33
N THR A 55 -9.42 3.14 -0.79
CA THR A 55 -8.02 2.73 -0.96
C THR A 55 -7.77 1.67 -2.03
N ARG A 56 -8.73 0.80 -2.29
CA ARG A 56 -8.63 -0.30 -3.25
C ARG A 56 -9.83 -0.31 -4.19
N ARG A 57 -9.58 -0.63 -5.44
CA ARG A 57 -10.61 -0.81 -6.45
C ARG A 57 -11.31 -2.15 -6.28
N ALA A 58 -12.64 -2.19 -6.32
CA ALA A 58 -13.42 -3.41 -6.35
C ALA A 58 -14.32 -3.44 -7.59
N LYS A 59 -14.19 -4.49 -8.40
CA LYS A 59 -14.95 -4.62 -9.65
C LYS A 59 -16.46 -4.63 -9.38
N GLY A 60 -17.18 -3.74 -10.05
CA GLY A 60 -18.63 -3.64 -9.95
C GLY A 60 -19.16 -2.85 -8.75
N LEU A 61 -18.27 -2.22 -7.97
CA LEU A 61 -18.62 -1.31 -6.89
C LEU A 61 -18.00 0.06 -7.11
N ASP A 62 -18.63 1.07 -6.56
CA ASP A 62 -18.02 2.39 -6.48
C ASP A 62 -16.71 2.30 -5.70
N SER A 63 -15.66 2.87 -6.27
CA SER A 63 -14.32 2.75 -5.73
C SER A 63 -13.60 4.10 -5.78
N VAL A 64 -13.13 4.58 -4.63
CA VAL A 64 -12.23 5.73 -4.51
C VAL A 64 -10.88 5.20 -4.02
N TYR A 65 -9.87 5.24 -4.86
CA TYR A 65 -8.62 4.53 -4.59
C TYR A 65 -7.39 5.26 -5.11
N VAL A 66 -6.22 4.83 -4.64
CA VAL A 66 -4.92 5.23 -5.20
C VAL A 66 -4.45 4.14 -6.15
N ASP A 67 -3.94 4.53 -7.32
CA ASP A 67 -3.29 3.59 -8.25
C ASP A 67 -1.93 3.16 -7.67
N HIS A 68 -1.95 2.04 -6.95
CA HIS A 68 -0.76 1.47 -6.33
C HIS A 68 0.27 0.99 -7.36
N ILE A 69 -0.16 0.59 -8.58
CA ILE A 69 0.76 0.19 -9.65
C ILE A 69 1.53 1.42 -10.14
N GLN A 70 0.82 2.52 -10.41
CA GLN A 70 1.45 3.78 -10.78
C GLN A 70 2.39 4.29 -9.67
N ALA A 71 1.97 4.23 -8.42
CA ALA A 71 2.79 4.64 -7.27
C ALA A 71 4.08 3.81 -7.16
N GLY A 72 3.99 2.49 -7.35
CA GLY A 72 5.17 1.61 -7.37
C GLY A 72 6.13 1.95 -8.51
N SER A 73 5.61 2.20 -9.71
CA SER A 73 6.39 2.61 -10.88
C SER A 73 7.11 3.95 -10.65
N MET A 74 6.44 4.91 -10.02
CA MET A 74 7.01 6.20 -9.64
C MET A 74 8.20 6.05 -8.68
N VAL A 75 8.09 5.17 -7.67
CA VAL A 75 9.20 4.87 -6.76
C VAL A 75 10.38 4.25 -7.50
N ALA A 76 10.13 3.28 -8.39
CA ALA A 76 11.18 2.65 -9.19
C ALA A 76 11.94 3.67 -10.04
N SER A 77 11.23 4.55 -10.74
CA SER A 77 11.83 5.60 -11.57
C SER A 77 12.73 6.52 -10.74
N HIS A 78 12.22 7.01 -9.61
CA HIS A 78 12.99 7.87 -8.71
C HIS A 78 14.29 7.18 -8.23
N LEU A 79 14.21 5.93 -7.78
CA LEU A 79 15.39 5.22 -7.29
C LEU A 79 16.43 4.98 -8.38
N LEU A 80 16.02 4.71 -9.61
CA LEU A 80 16.91 4.62 -10.78
C LEU A 80 17.60 5.95 -11.07
N GLU A 81 16.87 7.07 -11.03
CA GLU A 81 17.39 8.42 -11.21
C GLU A 81 18.42 8.82 -10.13
N GLN A 82 18.21 8.33 -8.88
CA GLN A 82 19.18 8.51 -7.78
C GLN A 82 20.42 7.59 -7.88
N GLY A 83 20.49 6.78 -8.92
CA GLY A 83 21.65 5.93 -9.18
C GLY A 83 21.67 4.64 -8.38
N PHE A 84 20.58 4.20 -7.80
CA PHE A 84 20.46 2.85 -7.23
C PHE A 84 20.37 1.81 -8.35
N ARG A 85 20.93 0.62 -8.11
CA ARG A 85 20.99 -0.44 -9.12
C ARG A 85 20.55 -1.82 -8.63
N ARG A 86 20.30 -1.95 -7.33
CA ARG A 86 19.73 -3.15 -6.71
C ARG A 86 18.52 -2.78 -5.90
N PHE A 87 17.48 -3.61 -5.96
CA PHE A 87 16.18 -3.24 -5.45
C PHE A 87 15.58 -4.37 -4.61
N LEU A 88 15.06 -4.01 -3.44
CA LEU A 88 14.35 -4.92 -2.57
C LEU A 88 12.99 -4.31 -2.22
N PHE A 89 11.93 -5.05 -2.44
CA PHE A 89 10.61 -4.69 -1.93
C PHE A 89 10.32 -5.45 -0.62
N ILE A 90 9.85 -4.75 0.39
CA ILE A 90 9.38 -5.35 1.64
C ILE A 90 7.87 -5.33 1.67
N GLY A 91 7.25 -6.50 1.49
CA GLY A 91 5.81 -6.65 1.43
C GLY A 91 5.40 -7.86 0.60
N LYS A 92 4.11 -8.01 0.35
CA LYS A 92 3.57 -9.13 -0.41
C LYS A 92 3.76 -8.92 -1.92
N ASP A 93 4.07 -9.98 -2.64
CA ASP A 93 4.34 -9.98 -4.08
C ASP A 93 3.11 -9.66 -4.96
N TYR A 94 1.92 -9.87 -4.42
CA TYR A 94 0.66 -9.49 -5.08
C TYR A 94 0.20 -8.06 -4.78
N ASP A 95 0.94 -7.29 -3.97
CA ASP A 95 0.63 -5.88 -3.72
C ASP A 95 0.85 -5.05 -5.00
N GLY A 96 -0.13 -4.24 -5.39
CA GLY A 96 -0.04 -3.38 -6.57
C GLY A 96 1.21 -2.50 -6.59
N LYS A 97 1.69 -2.07 -5.41
CA LYS A 97 2.96 -1.33 -5.26
C LYS A 97 4.16 -2.12 -5.75
N TYR A 98 4.25 -3.40 -5.36
CA TYR A 98 5.31 -4.29 -5.86
C TYR A 98 5.16 -4.57 -7.36
N VAL A 99 3.94 -4.83 -7.82
CA VAL A 99 3.68 -5.10 -9.24
C VAL A 99 4.19 -3.94 -10.10
N GLY A 100 3.80 -2.70 -9.81
CA GLY A 100 4.24 -1.53 -10.55
C GLY A 100 5.74 -1.27 -10.41
N PHE A 101 6.28 -1.41 -9.21
CA PHE A 101 7.72 -1.28 -8.93
C PHE A 101 8.55 -2.26 -9.78
N ARG A 102 8.18 -3.55 -9.74
CA ARG A 102 8.87 -4.58 -10.49
C ARG A 102 8.70 -4.43 -12.01
N GLN A 103 7.51 -4.09 -12.50
CA GLN A 103 7.26 -3.87 -13.92
C GLN A 103 8.17 -2.78 -14.50
N MET A 104 8.27 -1.64 -13.81
CA MET A 104 9.14 -0.54 -14.22
C MET A 104 10.62 -0.98 -14.23
N LEU A 105 11.09 -1.66 -13.18
CA LEU A 105 12.46 -2.13 -13.10
C LEU A 105 12.79 -3.17 -14.18
N VAL A 106 11.87 -4.09 -14.48
CA VAL A 106 12.02 -5.06 -15.60
C VAL A 106 12.12 -4.33 -16.95
N GLN A 107 11.25 -3.35 -17.18
CA GLN A 107 11.26 -2.55 -18.39
C GLN A 107 12.58 -1.79 -18.59
N MET A 108 13.18 -1.35 -17.48
CA MET A 108 14.47 -0.65 -17.47
C MET A 108 15.69 -1.58 -17.41
N GLY A 109 15.50 -2.91 -17.48
CA GLY A 109 16.56 -3.91 -17.51
C GLY A 109 17.10 -4.38 -16.15
N TYR A 110 16.39 -4.05 -15.04
CA TYR A 110 16.79 -4.38 -13.66
C TYR A 110 15.92 -5.47 -13.02
N GLY A 111 15.28 -6.31 -13.80
CA GLY A 111 14.38 -7.35 -13.27
C GLY A 111 15.07 -8.38 -12.37
N GLU A 112 16.30 -8.80 -12.72
CA GLU A 112 17.10 -9.77 -11.94
C GLU A 112 17.70 -9.16 -10.68
N GLN A 113 17.89 -7.85 -10.65
CA GLN A 113 18.38 -7.09 -9.49
C GLN A 113 17.24 -6.71 -8.52
N THR A 114 16.02 -7.16 -8.80
CA THR A 114 14.83 -6.87 -8.00
C THR A 114 14.40 -8.10 -7.22
N ALA A 115 14.42 -8.00 -5.90
CA ALA A 115 13.95 -9.02 -4.97
C ALA A 115 12.70 -8.57 -4.22
N ASN A 116 11.98 -9.55 -3.67
CA ASN A 116 10.88 -9.31 -2.73
C ASN A 116 11.12 -10.08 -1.45
N LEU A 117 10.78 -9.49 -0.32
CA LEU A 117 10.91 -10.09 1.00
C LEU A 117 9.60 -9.95 1.79
N VAL A 118 9.11 -11.08 2.26
CA VAL A 118 8.12 -11.16 3.34
C VAL A 118 8.83 -11.75 4.56
N TYR A 119 8.67 -11.17 5.72
CA TYR A 119 9.31 -11.60 6.95
C TYR A 119 8.30 -11.78 8.09
N GLN A 120 8.62 -12.60 9.07
CA GLN A 120 7.76 -12.89 10.22
C GLN A 120 8.13 -12.04 11.44
N ASP A 121 9.44 -11.79 11.64
CA ASP A 121 9.97 -11.02 12.76
C ASP A 121 11.21 -10.20 12.39
N ASP A 122 11.64 -9.35 13.30
CA ASP A 122 12.78 -8.44 13.07
C ASP A 122 14.12 -9.17 12.96
N VAL A 123 14.25 -10.38 13.51
CA VAL A 123 15.47 -11.19 13.39
C VAL A 123 15.61 -11.69 11.97
N GLN A 124 14.54 -12.24 11.41
CA GLN A 124 14.51 -12.70 10.02
C GLN A 124 14.74 -11.53 9.06
N LEU A 125 14.10 -10.38 9.32
CA LEU A 125 14.31 -9.16 8.51
C LEU A 125 15.78 -8.76 8.49
N LYS A 126 16.42 -8.67 9.65
CA LYS A 126 17.83 -8.29 9.76
C LYS A 126 18.75 -9.25 9.00
N GLN A 127 18.56 -10.56 9.18
CA GLN A 127 19.35 -11.59 8.50
C GLN A 127 19.19 -11.51 6.97
N ALA A 128 17.96 -11.34 6.49
CA ALA A 128 17.67 -11.22 5.07
C ALA A 128 18.30 -9.94 4.47
N LEU A 129 18.20 -8.81 5.17
CA LEU A 129 18.84 -7.55 4.75
C LEU A 129 20.37 -7.67 4.72
N GLU A 130 20.98 -8.33 5.73
CA GLU A 130 22.43 -8.56 5.77
C GLU A 130 22.89 -9.41 4.58
N LEU A 131 22.21 -10.51 4.29
CA LEU A 131 22.50 -11.34 3.12
C LEU A 131 22.34 -10.55 1.82
N TRP A 132 21.20 -9.84 1.67
CA TRP A 132 20.95 -9.04 0.48
C TRP A 132 22.00 -7.94 0.30
N PHE A 133 22.39 -7.23 1.37
CA PHE A 133 23.39 -6.16 1.32
C PHE A 133 24.77 -6.68 0.94
N ARG A 134 25.23 -7.82 1.51
CA ARG A 134 26.57 -8.39 1.29
C ARG A 134 26.77 -9.01 -0.11
N GLN A 135 25.71 -9.26 -0.87
CA GLN A 135 25.79 -9.96 -2.15
C GLN A 135 26.35 -9.13 -3.31
N ALA A 136 26.44 -7.81 -3.19
CA ALA A 136 26.97 -6.96 -4.25
C ALA A 136 27.50 -5.63 -3.70
N SER A 137 28.42 -5.03 -4.47
CA SER A 137 29.02 -3.72 -4.17
C SER A 137 28.22 -2.52 -4.67
N GLU A 138 27.16 -2.75 -5.42
CA GLU A 138 26.34 -1.69 -5.98
C GLU A 138 25.39 -1.10 -4.93
N ARG A 139 25.10 0.21 -5.07
CA ARG A 139 24.13 0.90 -4.22
C ARG A 139 22.76 0.24 -4.34
N GLY A 140 22.21 -0.15 -3.19
CA GLY A 140 20.91 -0.78 -3.09
C GLY A 140 19.82 0.18 -2.65
N ALA A 141 18.56 -0.14 -2.96
CA ALA A 141 17.41 0.57 -2.41
C ALA A 141 16.33 -0.40 -1.95
N VAL A 142 15.70 -0.05 -0.82
CA VAL A 142 14.58 -0.78 -0.25
C VAL A 142 13.30 0.06 -0.39
N PHE A 143 12.31 -0.50 -1.08
CA PHE A 143 10.95 0.04 -1.08
C PHE A 143 10.11 -0.77 -0.10
N ALA A 144 9.72 -0.17 1.01
CA ALA A 144 8.87 -0.79 2.01
C ALA A 144 7.38 -0.50 1.70
N GLY A 145 6.55 -1.53 1.75
CA GLY A 145 5.13 -1.45 1.41
C GLY A 145 4.30 -0.51 2.31
N ASN A 146 4.85 -0.09 3.45
CA ASN A 146 4.37 1.00 4.31
C ASN A 146 5.49 1.56 5.19
N ASP A 147 5.22 2.69 5.86
CA ASP A 147 6.20 3.34 6.73
C ASP A 147 6.57 2.50 7.95
N ILE A 148 5.69 1.64 8.46
CA ILE A 148 6.01 0.74 9.58
C ILE A 148 7.09 -0.27 9.17
N TYR A 149 6.99 -0.83 7.96
CA TYR A 149 8.04 -1.67 7.40
C TYR A 149 9.33 -0.89 7.16
N ALA A 150 9.23 0.34 6.65
CA ALA A 150 10.39 1.21 6.45
C ALA A 150 11.12 1.52 7.77
N LEU A 151 10.40 1.76 8.86
CA LEU A 151 10.97 1.94 10.21
C LEU A 151 11.81 0.73 10.65
N ARG A 152 11.29 -0.47 10.47
CA ARG A 152 11.99 -1.72 10.82
C ARG A 152 13.22 -1.93 9.95
N VAL A 153 13.12 -1.60 8.66
CA VAL A 153 14.26 -1.64 7.74
C VAL A 153 15.36 -0.67 8.17
N LEU A 154 15.00 0.59 8.49
CA LEU A 154 15.96 1.59 8.96
C LEU A 154 16.68 1.14 10.25
N ASP A 155 15.94 0.59 11.21
CA ASP A 155 16.52 0.07 12.45
C ASP A 155 17.44 -1.14 12.20
N ALA A 156 17.05 -2.05 11.31
CA ALA A 156 17.87 -3.21 10.95
C ALA A 156 19.15 -2.81 10.21
N LEU A 157 19.08 -1.87 9.24
CA LEU A 157 20.25 -1.35 8.53
C LEU A 157 21.20 -0.60 9.45
N ARG A 158 20.67 0.19 10.40
CA ARG A 158 21.47 0.86 11.43
C ARG A 158 22.24 -0.15 12.30
N LYS A 159 21.63 -1.26 12.69
CA LYS A 159 22.26 -2.35 13.45
C LYS A 159 23.32 -3.14 12.63
N LEU A 160 23.36 -2.94 11.33
CA LEU A 160 24.34 -3.50 10.40
C LEU A 160 25.41 -2.48 9.99
N ASP A 161 25.41 -1.28 10.60
CA ASP A 161 26.32 -0.17 10.28
C ASP A 161 26.28 0.27 8.80
N VAL A 162 25.12 0.13 8.14
CA VAL A 162 24.90 0.53 6.74
C VAL A 162 24.51 2.01 6.66
N PHE A 163 25.23 2.78 5.83
CA PHE A 163 25.00 4.21 5.65
C PHE A 163 23.81 4.47 4.70
N ILE A 164 22.79 5.19 5.22
CA ILE A 164 21.60 5.59 4.49
C ILE A 164 21.67 7.10 4.21
N PRO A 165 21.48 7.56 2.98
CA PRO A 165 21.19 6.82 1.73
C PRO A 165 22.44 6.44 0.93
N LYS A 166 23.65 6.60 1.46
CA LYS A 166 24.90 6.50 0.70
C LYS A 166 25.10 5.08 0.11
N GLU A 167 24.81 4.05 0.90
CA GLU A 167 24.96 2.64 0.49
C GLU A 167 23.59 2.03 0.16
N VAL A 168 22.58 2.32 1.00
CA VAL A 168 21.21 1.83 0.81
C VAL A 168 20.21 2.96 0.98
N GLY A 169 19.40 3.20 -0.04
CA GLY A 169 18.25 4.08 0.06
C GLY A 169 17.02 3.37 0.64
N VAL A 170 16.16 4.09 1.35
CA VAL A 170 14.92 3.54 1.90
C VAL A 170 13.75 4.46 1.58
N ILE A 171 12.70 3.91 0.98
CA ILE A 171 11.42 4.59 0.76
C ILE A 171 10.31 3.83 1.46
N GLY A 172 9.43 4.55 2.14
CA GLY A 172 8.19 4.05 2.73
C GLY A 172 6.96 4.32 1.86
N PHE A 173 5.81 4.02 2.44
CA PHE A 173 4.48 4.33 1.89
C PHE A 173 3.56 4.74 3.06
N ASP A 174 2.62 5.66 2.83
CA ASP A 174 1.65 6.29 3.72
C ASP A 174 2.05 7.67 4.26
N ASN A 175 3.31 8.08 4.18
CA ASN A 175 3.82 9.37 4.64
C ASN A 175 3.35 9.73 6.05
N THR A 176 3.49 8.79 6.98
CA THR A 176 3.11 8.98 8.38
C THR A 176 3.94 10.07 9.05
N SER A 177 3.38 10.74 10.07
CA SER A 177 4.07 11.80 10.79
C SER A 177 5.40 11.36 11.40
N THR A 178 5.52 10.10 11.81
CA THR A 178 6.73 9.50 12.38
C THR A 178 7.93 9.61 11.45
N GLY A 179 7.74 9.42 10.13
CA GLY A 179 8.83 9.49 9.15
C GLY A 179 9.59 10.81 9.12
N ARG A 180 8.98 11.90 9.59
CA ARG A 180 9.59 13.25 9.66
C ARG A 180 10.60 13.41 10.80
N TYR A 181 10.51 12.57 11.82
CA TYR A 181 11.32 12.65 13.04
C TYR A 181 12.42 11.58 13.12
N LEU A 182 12.56 10.79 12.05
CA LEU A 182 13.62 9.79 11.95
C LEU A 182 14.97 10.43 11.59
N ASN A 183 16.03 9.67 11.80
CA ASN A 183 17.37 10.01 11.33
C ASN A 183 17.98 8.81 10.58
N PRO A 184 18.12 8.87 9.25
CA PRO A 184 17.66 9.94 8.36
C PRO A 184 16.12 10.04 8.27
N ARG A 185 15.59 11.24 7.92
CA ARG A 185 14.15 11.45 7.69
C ARG A 185 13.70 10.60 6.51
N LEU A 186 12.58 9.90 6.67
CA LEU A 186 12.10 8.92 5.70
C LEU A 186 11.42 9.59 4.50
N SER A 187 11.93 9.31 3.29
CA SER A 187 11.20 9.50 2.03
C SER A 187 10.04 8.52 1.96
N SER A 188 8.87 8.95 1.54
CA SER A 188 7.68 8.11 1.55
C SER A 188 6.66 8.54 0.49
N VAL A 189 5.86 7.62 0.01
CA VAL A 189 4.72 7.90 -0.86
C VAL A 189 3.54 8.38 -0.01
N SER A 190 3.02 9.56 -0.33
CA SER A 190 1.85 10.15 0.32
C SER A 190 0.58 9.83 -0.47
N GLN A 191 -0.44 9.38 0.23
CA GLN A 191 -1.79 9.21 -0.32
C GLN A 191 -2.66 10.43 0.03
N PRO A 192 -3.56 10.88 -0.85
CA PRO A 192 -4.46 12.01 -0.59
C PRO A 192 -5.65 11.57 0.30
N ILE A 193 -5.37 11.15 1.54
CA ILE A 193 -6.34 10.51 2.45
C ILE A 193 -7.59 11.38 2.68
N ALA A 194 -7.38 12.69 2.88
CA ALA A 194 -8.50 13.61 3.13
C ALA A 194 -9.45 13.69 1.91
N GLN A 195 -8.89 13.82 0.71
CA GLN A 195 -9.66 13.84 -0.52
C GLN A 195 -10.36 12.50 -0.75
N MET A 196 -9.64 11.39 -0.56
CA MET A 196 -10.20 10.04 -0.69
C MET A 196 -11.39 9.82 0.25
N ALA A 197 -11.28 10.25 1.51
CA ALA A 197 -12.35 10.16 2.49
C ALA A 197 -13.56 11.02 2.07
N GLN A 198 -13.32 12.26 1.64
CA GLN A 198 -14.37 13.18 1.20
C GLN A 198 -15.14 12.62 0.00
N GLU A 199 -14.44 12.19 -1.04
CA GLU A 199 -15.07 11.64 -2.24
C GLU A 199 -15.88 10.38 -1.94
N ALA A 200 -15.33 9.47 -1.13
CA ALA A 200 -16.00 8.24 -0.76
C ALA A 200 -17.28 8.49 0.06
N VAL A 201 -17.24 9.42 1.03
CA VAL A 201 -18.42 9.79 1.82
C VAL A 201 -19.47 10.47 0.95
N THR A 202 -19.07 11.45 0.11
CA THR A 202 -19.97 12.13 -0.82
C THR A 202 -20.67 11.11 -1.72
N ARG A 203 -19.93 10.17 -2.28
CA ARG A 203 -20.47 9.14 -3.15
C ARG A 203 -21.43 8.20 -2.41
N LEU A 204 -21.10 7.81 -1.17
CA LEU A 204 -21.97 6.95 -0.37
C LEU A 204 -23.30 7.64 -0.03
N LEU A 205 -23.26 8.91 0.39
CA LEU A 205 -24.47 9.69 0.71
C LEU A 205 -25.36 9.85 -0.51
N ASP A 206 -24.77 10.16 -1.66
CA ASP A 206 -25.49 10.27 -2.92
C ASP A 206 -26.21 8.95 -3.29
N ARG A 207 -25.57 7.81 -3.08
CA ARG A 207 -26.17 6.48 -3.26
C ARG A 207 -27.32 6.19 -2.29
N ILE A 208 -27.23 6.66 -1.06
CA ILE A 208 -28.29 6.50 -0.05
C ILE A 208 -29.51 7.37 -0.40
N GLU A 209 -29.29 8.61 -0.81
CA GLU A 209 -30.36 9.58 -1.10
C GLU A 209 -31.09 9.28 -2.41
N HIS A 210 -30.40 8.67 -3.39
CA HIS A 210 -30.95 8.42 -4.73
C HIS A 210 -30.82 6.93 -5.13
N PRO A 211 -31.52 6.00 -4.54
CA PRO A 211 -31.42 4.58 -4.87
C PRO A 211 -31.89 4.27 -6.31
N GLY A 212 -31.10 3.52 -7.07
CA GLY A 212 -31.47 2.97 -8.37
C GLY A 212 -31.04 3.73 -9.63
N GLN A 213 -30.27 4.82 -9.54
CA GLN A 213 -29.83 5.64 -10.69
C GLN A 213 -28.30 5.62 -10.86
N TRP A 214 -27.66 4.44 -11.17
CA TRP A 214 -26.23 4.42 -10.97
C TRP A 214 -25.38 3.77 -12.06
N GLU A 215 -24.45 4.55 -12.57
CA GLU A 215 -23.21 4.02 -13.13
C GLU A 215 -22.19 3.82 -12.00
N VAL A 216 -21.44 2.73 -12.06
CA VAL A 216 -20.36 2.45 -11.10
C VAL A 216 -19.28 3.53 -11.25
N LEU A 217 -18.92 4.18 -10.14
CA LEU A 217 -17.86 5.17 -10.10
C LEU A 217 -16.51 4.49 -9.84
N ASP A 218 -15.58 4.69 -10.76
CA ASP A 218 -14.20 4.26 -10.64
C ASP A 218 -13.33 5.52 -10.57
N TYR A 219 -12.91 5.91 -9.34
CA TYR A 219 -12.29 7.20 -9.07
C TYR A 219 -10.86 7.05 -8.56
N PRO A 220 -9.87 6.96 -9.48
CA PRO A 220 -8.47 6.90 -9.10
C PRO A 220 -7.96 8.26 -8.64
N LEU A 221 -7.18 8.26 -7.56
CA LEU A 221 -6.45 9.41 -7.04
C LEU A 221 -4.95 9.17 -7.19
N SER A 222 -4.20 10.23 -7.46
CA SER A 222 -2.75 10.17 -7.59
C SER A 222 -2.06 10.23 -6.23
N ALA A 223 -1.07 9.37 -6.03
CA ALA A 223 -0.13 9.46 -4.92
C ALA A 223 1.01 10.44 -5.26
N GLU A 224 1.67 10.96 -4.25
CA GLU A 224 2.82 11.86 -4.38
C GLU A 224 4.05 11.27 -3.67
N LEU A 225 5.22 11.43 -4.26
CA LEU A 225 6.48 11.05 -3.63
C LEU A 225 7.02 12.23 -2.81
N VAL A 226 7.09 12.04 -1.50
CA VAL A 226 7.64 13.03 -0.56
C VAL A 226 9.08 12.67 -0.26
N LEU A 227 10.01 13.37 -0.89
CA LEU A 227 11.44 13.15 -0.76
C LEU A 227 11.99 13.77 0.53
N ARG A 228 12.87 13.01 1.20
CA ARG A 228 13.61 13.42 2.39
C ARG A 228 15.04 12.88 2.33
N GLU A 229 15.62 12.55 3.49
CA GLU A 229 17.05 12.22 3.60
C GLU A 229 17.37 10.74 3.35
N SER A 230 16.37 9.86 3.31
CA SER A 230 16.60 8.41 3.19
C SER A 230 16.78 7.91 1.75
N THR A 231 16.68 8.80 0.75
CA THR A 231 16.96 8.51 -0.67
C THR A 231 17.68 9.63 -1.37
#